data_e8d39b096fd5179cf3c31b8cd4d22f8a
#
_entry.id   e8d39b096fd5179cf3c31b8cd4d22f8a
#
_cell.length_a   1.000
_cell.length_b   1.000
_cell.length_c   1.000
_cell.angle_alpha   90.00
_cell.angle_beta   90.00
_cell.angle_gamma   90.00
#
_symmetry.space_group_name_H-M   'P 1'
#
loop_
_entity.id
_entity.type
_entity.pdbx_description
1 polymer ?
#
loop_
_entity_poly.entity_id
_entity_poly.type
_entity_poly.pdbx_seq_one_letter_code
_entity_poly.pdbx_strand_id
1 'polypeptide(L)'
;MMRLPKFVYRTPRTIAEAVKIVADTGPESQFVAGGTDLYPNMKRRQQMPKTVISVMRLPELNQITGESKSGIRIGASMTLTDIVENEIIKRDYPVIAAAAHTISTPILRNMGTIGGNLLLDTRCNYYDQNYEWRKAINFCLKKDGDVCWVAPGSSKCWAVQSSDLVPVMVAIGAKLRLVSTLGERMIDASGFYNDDGIDYLKKRPDELLVDIHLPATNGWRASYQKLRRRGAFDFPVLGVAAYVRYESADGALPHGRASDTRGSGVGTGSGSDRVVADAKIVLGGIAPSPVQVNESAQALIGKPLNEDQIQAAAEAAYIKARPLDNTDFVYQWRKQMARQYTLRALNDVHSQSGR
;
A
#
# COMPACT_ATOMS: atom_id res chain seq x y z
N MET A 1 15.82 -16.33 25.33
CA MET A 1 16.42 -15.33 24.42
C MET A 1 16.00 -15.67 22.98
N MET A 2 15.39 -14.74 22.24
CA MET A 2 14.99 -14.96 20.84
C MET A 2 16.21 -14.84 19.92
N ARG A 3 16.87 -15.97 19.63
CA ARG A 3 18.00 -16.03 18.69
C ARG A 3 17.48 -16.27 17.27
N LEU A 4 18.17 -15.74 16.28
CA LEU A 4 17.95 -16.10 14.87
C LEU A 4 18.22 -17.60 14.65
N PRO A 5 17.45 -18.27 13.79
CA PRO A 5 17.81 -19.61 13.31
C PRO A 5 19.13 -19.55 12.53
N LYS A 6 19.77 -20.69 12.33
CA LYS A 6 20.93 -20.78 11.44
C LYS A 6 20.49 -20.53 9.99
N PHE A 7 21.23 -19.71 9.26
CA PHE A 7 21.02 -19.47 7.83
C PHE A 7 22.36 -19.10 7.17
N VAL A 8 22.43 -19.28 5.87
CA VAL A 8 23.52 -18.78 5.02
C VAL A 8 23.13 -17.38 4.55
N TYR A 9 24.03 -16.42 4.66
CA TYR A 9 23.84 -15.04 4.18
C TYR A 9 24.57 -14.85 2.88
N ARG A 10 23.89 -14.34 1.84
CA ARG A 10 24.43 -14.07 0.52
C ARG A 10 24.30 -12.58 0.19
N THR A 11 25.31 -12.03 -0.47
CA THR A 11 25.40 -10.61 -0.86
C THR A 11 25.72 -10.51 -2.36
N PRO A 12 24.73 -10.75 -3.25
CA PRO A 12 24.91 -10.63 -4.69
C PRO A 12 25.26 -9.18 -5.07
N ARG A 13 25.94 -9.03 -6.20
CA ARG A 13 26.33 -7.74 -6.76
C ARG A 13 25.41 -7.27 -7.90
N THR A 14 24.63 -8.18 -8.47
CA THR A 14 23.70 -7.90 -9.58
C THR A 14 22.34 -8.58 -9.34
N ILE A 15 21.30 -8.08 -10.02
CA ILE A 15 19.97 -8.72 -10.02
C ILE A 15 20.07 -10.15 -10.54
N ALA A 16 20.82 -10.36 -11.64
CA ALA A 16 21.01 -11.68 -12.23
C ALA A 16 21.61 -12.69 -11.23
N GLU A 17 22.62 -12.26 -10.48
CA GLU A 17 23.22 -13.09 -9.42
C GLU A 17 22.22 -13.37 -8.29
N ALA A 18 21.45 -12.36 -7.87
CA ALA A 18 20.45 -12.51 -6.81
C ALA A 18 19.37 -13.55 -7.15
N VAL A 19 18.78 -13.47 -8.34
CA VAL A 19 17.73 -14.41 -8.78
C VAL A 19 18.30 -15.80 -9.09
N LYS A 20 19.56 -15.88 -9.56
CA LYS A 20 20.25 -17.16 -9.72
C LYS A 20 20.43 -17.89 -8.39
N ILE A 21 20.87 -17.18 -7.33
CA ILE A 21 21.02 -17.78 -5.99
C ILE A 21 19.70 -18.37 -5.50
N VAL A 22 18.56 -17.66 -5.68
CA VAL A 22 17.24 -18.20 -5.32
C VAL A 22 16.89 -19.43 -6.11
N ALA A 23 17.12 -19.41 -7.42
CA ALA A 23 16.86 -20.56 -8.29
C ALA A 23 17.68 -21.80 -7.89
N ASP A 24 18.96 -21.58 -7.51
CA ASP A 24 19.88 -22.66 -7.12
C ASP A 24 19.57 -23.18 -5.69
N THR A 25 19.07 -22.34 -4.77
CA THR A 25 18.83 -22.69 -3.35
C THR A 25 17.38 -23.09 -3.05
N GLY A 26 16.46 -22.81 -3.96
CA GLY A 26 15.06 -23.22 -3.87
C GLY A 26 14.22 -22.46 -2.84
N PRO A 27 13.04 -22.98 -2.46
CA PRO A 27 12.00 -22.27 -1.70
C PRO A 27 12.39 -21.95 -0.24
N GLU A 28 13.44 -22.55 0.30
CA GLU A 28 13.96 -22.22 1.63
C GLU A 28 14.89 -21.00 1.61
N SER A 29 14.94 -20.27 0.51
CA SER A 29 15.64 -18.99 0.36
C SER A 29 14.70 -17.80 0.41
N GLN A 30 15.18 -16.65 0.90
CA GLN A 30 14.39 -15.43 0.98
C GLN A 30 15.24 -14.19 0.74
N PHE A 31 14.72 -13.26 -0.04
CA PHE A 31 15.32 -11.94 -0.20
C PHE A 31 15.13 -11.11 1.06
N VAL A 32 16.14 -10.30 1.38
CA VAL A 32 16.09 -9.30 2.45
C VAL A 32 16.67 -7.97 1.96
N ALA A 33 15.94 -6.88 2.22
CA ALA A 33 16.47 -5.52 2.12
C ALA A 33 16.89 -5.05 3.52
N GLY A 34 16.20 -4.11 4.15
CA GLY A 34 16.54 -3.60 5.48
C GLY A 34 16.33 -4.58 6.65
N GLY A 35 15.63 -5.68 6.45
CA GLY A 35 15.44 -6.76 7.44
C GLY A 35 14.55 -6.41 8.65
N THR A 36 13.94 -5.21 8.64
CA THR A 36 13.15 -4.70 9.77
C THR A 36 11.87 -5.49 10.04
N ASP A 37 11.41 -6.30 9.08
CA ASP A 37 10.32 -7.25 9.25
C ASP A 37 10.82 -8.71 9.30
N LEU A 38 11.68 -9.12 8.37
CA LEU A 38 12.13 -10.51 8.27
C LEU A 38 12.84 -10.99 9.53
N TYR A 39 13.81 -10.25 10.05
CA TYR A 39 14.57 -10.72 11.23
C TYR A 39 13.74 -10.83 12.51
N PRO A 40 12.81 -9.91 12.84
CA PRO A 40 11.83 -10.11 13.90
C PRO A 40 10.99 -11.38 13.71
N ASN A 41 10.51 -11.64 12.49
CA ASN A 41 9.72 -12.83 12.18
C ASN A 41 10.55 -14.13 12.30
N MET A 42 11.82 -14.11 11.90
CA MET A 42 12.76 -15.21 12.11
C MET A 42 13.01 -15.48 13.60
N LYS A 43 13.17 -14.43 14.43
CA LYS A 43 13.32 -14.58 15.89
C LYS A 43 12.10 -15.23 16.55
N ARG A 44 10.91 -15.00 16.02
CA ARG A 44 9.65 -15.61 16.47
C ARG A 44 9.38 -16.98 15.86
N ARG A 45 10.25 -17.49 14.98
CA ARG A 45 10.07 -18.76 14.25
C ARG A 45 8.84 -18.76 13.32
N GLN A 46 8.42 -17.62 12.88
CA GLN A 46 7.34 -17.47 11.90
C GLN A 46 7.87 -17.77 10.49
N GLN A 47 9.05 -17.25 10.17
CA GLN A 47 9.79 -17.50 8.93
C GLN A 47 11.17 -18.08 9.28
N MET A 48 11.58 -19.14 8.60
CA MET A 48 12.86 -19.80 8.88
C MET A 48 13.60 -20.17 7.59
N PRO A 49 13.96 -19.19 6.76
CA PRO A 49 14.73 -19.46 5.55
C PRO A 49 16.11 -20.03 5.91
N LYS A 50 16.60 -20.97 5.12
CA LYS A 50 17.97 -21.49 5.23
C LYS A 50 18.99 -20.61 4.54
N THR A 51 18.55 -19.87 3.51
CA THR A 51 19.39 -18.88 2.80
C THR A 51 18.70 -17.54 2.80
N VAL A 52 19.43 -16.49 3.22
CA VAL A 52 18.98 -15.10 3.18
C VAL A 52 19.84 -14.33 2.19
N ILE A 53 19.23 -13.68 1.22
CA ILE A 53 19.87 -13.02 0.10
C ILE A 53 19.64 -11.52 0.21
N SER A 54 20.72 -10.77 0.50
CA SER A 54 20.62 -9.31 0.66
C SER A 54 20.52 -8.63 -0.70
N VAL A 55 19.48 -7.82 -0.88
CA VAL A 55 19.30 -6.98 -2.07
C VAL A 55 19.51 -5.49 -1.79
N MET A 56 19.83 -5.16 -0.54
CA MET A 56 19.94 -3.76 -0.08
C MET A 56 20.96 -2.93 -0.85
N ARG A 57 22.02 -3.55 -1.37
CA ARG A 57 23.12 -2.87 -2.02
C ARG A 57 23.15 -3.03 -3.55
N LEU A 58 22.09 -3.56 -4.15
CA LEU A 58 21.98 -3.64 -5.60
C LEU A 58 21.72 -2.24 -6.16
N PRO A 59 22.61 -1.68 -7.03
CA PRO A 59 22.49 -0.28 -7.46
C PRO A 59 21.15 0.02 -8.15
N GLU A 60 20.66 -0.89 -8.98
CA GLU A 60 19.41 -0.74 -9.73
C GLU A 60 18.17 -0.64 -8.83
N LEU A 61 18.25 -1.18 -7.61
CA LEU A 61 17.18 -1.12 -6.62
C LEU A 61 17.25 0.13 -5.73
N ASN A 62 18.27 0.96 -5.87
CA ASN A 62 18.53 2.13 -5.00
C ASN A 62 18.52 3.46 -5.77
N GLN A 63 17.62 3.61 -6.74
CA GLN A 63 17.54 4.83 -7.54
C GLN A 63 16.07 5.18 -7.87
N ILE A 64 15.86 6.48 -8.15
CA ILE A 64 14.63 6.99 -8.74
C ILE A 64 15.00 7.50 -10.13
N THR A 65 14.25 7.06 -11.15
CA THR A 65 14.49 7.42 -12.55
C THR A 65 13.19 7.81 -13.23
N GLY A 66 13.28 8.58 -14.33
CA GLY A 66 12.13 9.08 -15.07
C GLY A 66 11.75 10.50 -14.66
N GLU A 67 10.66 10.99 -15.23
CA GLU A 67 10.12 12.33 -15.01
C GLU A 67 8.64 12.25 -14.64
N SER A 68 8.17 13.11 -13.75
CA SER A 68 6.79 13.10 -13.26
C SER A 68 5.74 13.28 -14.36
N LYS A 69 6.10 13.95 -15.45
CA LYS A 69 5.20 14.15 -16.63
C LYS A 69 4.95 12.86 -17.41
N SER A 70 5.89 11.93 -17.41
CA SER A 70 5.80 10.62 -18.10
C SER A 70 5.68 9.44 -17.15
N GLY A 71 5.89 9.68 -15.85
CA GLY A 71 5.96 8.69 -14.80
C GLY A 71 7.38 8.44 -14.34
N ILE A 72 7.54 7.97 -13.10
CA ILE A 72 8.84 7.66 -12.50
C ILE A 72 8.92 6.19 -12.10
N ARG A 73 10.15 5.71 -11.95
CA ARG A 73 10.46 4.39 -11.39
C ARG A 73 11.21 4.55 -10.10
N ILE A 74 10.78 3.85 -9.06
CA ILE A 74 11.40 3.83 -7.74
C ILE A 74 11.97 2.45 -7.49
N GLY A 75 13.27 2.34 -7.25
CA GLY A 75 13.94 1.09 -6.92
C GLY A 75 13.43 0.52 -5.59
N ALA A 76 13.23 -0.80 -5.53
CA ALA A 76 12.57 -1.47 -4.40
C ALA A 76 13.37 -1.41 -3.08
N SER A 77 14.69 -1.19 -3.14
CA SER A 77 15.56 -1.04 -1.96
C SER A 77 15.72 0.41 -1.48
N MET A 78 15.09 1.41 -2.15
CA MET A 78 15.02 2.77 -1.63
C MET A 78 14.44 2.75 -0.23
N THR A 79 15.15 3.37 0.74
CA THR A 79 14.68 3.41 2.12
C THR A 79 13.45 4.31 2.26
N LEU A 80 12.65 4.05 3.28
CA LEU A 80 11.49 4.91 3.56
C LEU A 80 11.90 6.34 3.91
N THR A 81 13.10 6.54 4.49
CA THR A 81 13.68 7.86 4.72
C THR A 81 14.00 8.55 3.39
N ASP A 82 14.68 7.85 2.44
CA ASP A 82 14.96 8.41 1.12
C ASP A 82 13.69 8.80 0.38
N ILE A 83 12.61 7.99 0.49
CA ILE A 83 11.29 8.31 -0.09
C ILE A 83 10.69 9.57 0.52
N VAL A 84 10.74 9.70 1.85
CA VAL A 84 10.20 10.87 2.57
C VAL A 84 10.96 12.15 2.24
N GLU A 85 12.28 12.05 2.03
CA GLU A 85 13.16 13.20 1.83
C GLU A 85 13.35 13.58 0.36
N ASN A 86 12.99 12.70 -0.58
CA ASN A 86 13.18 12.93 -2.01
C ASN A 86 12.32 14.08 -2.54
N GLU A 87 12.94 15.07 -3.19
CA GLU A 87 12.27 16.28 -3.67
C GLU A 87 11.24 16.01 -4.79
N ILE A 88 11.48 15.03 -5.67
CA ILE A 88 10.53 14.65 -6.72
C ILE A 88 9.28 14.03 -6.08
N ILE A 89 9.48 13.14 -5.11
CA ILE A 89 8.37 12.49 -4.39
C ILE A 89 7.56 13.51 -3.59
N LYS A 90 8.21 14.41 -2.86
CA LYS A 90 7.53 15.47 -2.09
C LYS A 90 6.70 16.39 -2.96
N ARG A 91 7.25 16.80 -4.11
CA ARG A 91 6.61 17.77 -5.00
C ARG A 91 5.48 17.12 -5.81
N ASP A 92 5.74 15.97 -6.43
CA ASP A 92 4.90 15.41 -7.49
C ASP A 92 4.04 14.22 -7.03
N TYR A 93 4.47 13.52 -5.97
CA TYR A 93 3.76 12.37 -5.37
C TYR A 93 3.63 12.51 -3.85
N PRO A 94 3.19 13.65 -3.31
CA PRO A 94 3.26 13.97 -1.87
C PRO A 94 2.55 12.94 -0.98
N VAL A 95 1.51 12.27 -1.48
CA VAL A 95 0.80 11.20 -0.75
C VAL A 95 1.71 10.02 -0.42
N ILE A 96 2.70 9.72 -1.28
CA ILE A 96 3.67 8.65 -1.04
C ILE A 96 4.62 9.03 0.09
N ALA A 97 5.17 10.26 0.07
CA ALA A 97 5.99 10.78 1.15
C ALA A 97 5.22 10.81 2.48
N ALA A 98 3.97 11.28 2.46
CA ALA A 98 3.10 11.33 3.63
C ALA A 98 2.83 9.94 4.21
N ALA A 99 2.46 8.96 3.37
CA ALA A 99 2.23 7.58 3.81
C ALA A 99 3.52 6.95 4.37
N ALA A 100 4.65 7.08 3.67
CA ALA A 100 5.95 6.57 4.11
C ALA A 100 6.37 7.18 5.47
N HIS A 101 6.12 8.47 5.69
CA HIS A 101 6.41 9.15 6.96
C HIS A 101 5.62 8.57 8.14
N THR A 102 4.42 8.01 7.91
CA THR A 102 3.62 7.38 8.98
C THR A 102 4.13 6.01 9.39
N ILE A 103 5.04 5.39 8.61
CA ILE A 103 5.54 4.05 8.88
C ILE A 103 6.53 4.08 10.02
N SER A 104 6.30 3.26 11.02
CA SER A 104 7.20 2.92 12.12
C SER A 104 7.82 4.14 12.84
N THR A 105 9.15 4.18 12.96
CA THR A 105 9.94 5.26 13.58
C THR A 105 11.02 5.75 12.60
N PRO A 106 11.60 6.95 12.79
CA PRO A 106 12.68 7.45 11.94
C PRO A 106 13.84 6.46 11.80
N ILE A 107 14.30 5.86 12.91
CA ILE A 107 15.40 4.89 12.90
C ILE A 107 15.08 3.67 12.05
N LEU A 108 13.85 3.14 12.14
CA LEU A 108 13.44 1.99 11.34
C LEU A 108 13.22 2.35 9.87
N ARG A 109 12.78 3.57 9.56
CA ARG A 109 12.66 4.05 8.18
C ARG A 109 14.01 4.18 7.47
N ASN A 110 15.12 4.41 8.20
CA ASN A 110 16.48 4.42 7.64
C ASN A 110 16.93 3.06 7.11
N MET A 111 16.23 1.98 7.48
CA MET A 111 16.52 0.61 7.04
C MET A 111 15.37 -0.03 6.27
N GLY A 112 14.12 0.23 6.67
CA GLY A 112 12.93 -0.26 5.97
C GLY A 112 12.85 0.35 4.57
N THR A 113 12.50 -0.47 3.56
CA THR A 113 12.47 -0.08 2.16
C THR A 113 11.05 -0.05 1.60
N ILE A 114 10.85 0.69 0.52
CA ILE A 114 9.54 0.73 -0.17
C ILE A 114 9.13 -0.65 -0.64
N GLY A 115 10.02 -1.42 -1.27
CA GLY A 115 9.74 -2.79 -1.72
C GLY A 115 9.46 -3.73 -0.55
N GLY A 116 10.22 -3.64 0.54
CA GLY A 116 9.96 -4.41 1.77
C GLY A 116 8.60 -4.09 2.38
N ASN A 117 8.15 -2.84 2.33
CA ASN A 117 6.82 -2.45 2.81
C ASN A 117 5.69 -2.98 1.90
N LEU A 118 5.88 -2.99 0.58
CA LEU A 118 4.91 -3.56 -0.36
C LEU A 118 4.80 -5.09 -0.28
N LEU A 119 5.88 -5.77 0.12
CA LEU A 119 5.94 -7.23 0.30
C LEU A 119 5.76 -7.66 1.77
N LEU A 120 5.31 -6.76 2.63
CA LEU A 120 5.16 -7.01 4.07
C LEU A 120 4.28 -8.23 4.34
N ASP A 121 4.72 -9.10 5.25
CA ASP A 121 3.94 -10.25 5.70
C ASP A 121 2.63 -9.80 6.37
N THR A 122 1.56 -10.55 6.17
CA THR A 122 0.26 -10.24 6.76
C THR A 122 0.24 -10.45 8.28
N ARG A 123 -0.55 -9.66 9.00
CA ARG A 123 -0.57 -9.55 10.46
C ARG A 123 -1.86 -10.07 11.09
N CYS A 124 -1.73 -10.69 12.25
CA CYS A 124 -2.85 -11.17 13.04
C CYS A 124 -2.42 -11.38 14.50
N ASN A 125 -3.27 -11.06 15.46
CA ASN A 125 -3.01 -11.22 16.88
C ASN A 125 -2.61 -12.67 17.25
N TYR A 126 -3.11 -13.66 16.54
CA TYR A 126 -2.78 -15.07 16.76
C TYR A 126 -1.45 -15.50 16.11
N TYR A 127 -0.99 -14.78 15.10
CA TYR A 127 0.26 -15.06 14.39
C TYR A 127 1.44 -14.25 14.95
N ASP A 128 1.23 -12.98 15.31
CA ASP A 128 2.28 -12.06 15.74
C ASP A 128 2.72 -12.26 17.18
N GLN A 129 2.77 -13.51 17.62
CA GLN A 129 3.16 -13.93 18.95
C GLN A 129 4.49 -14.73 18.92
N ASN A 130 5.14 -14.87 20.08
CA ASN A 130 6.30 -15.72 20.19
C ASN A 130 5.93 -17.22 20.01
N TYR A 131 6.94 -18.04 19.78
CA TYR A 131 6.75 -19.46 19.49
C TYR A 131 6.00 -20.20 20.59
N GLU A 132 6.37 -19.98 21.87
CA GLU A 132 5.79 -20.69 23.02
C GLU A 132 4.30 -20.35 23.18
N TRP A 133 3.93 -19.09 23.01
CA TRP A 133 2.53 -18.68 23.05
C TRP A 133 1.73 -19.33 21.90
N ARG A 134 2.27 -19.32 20.67
CA ARG A 134 1.60 -19.96 19.53
C ARG A 134 1.43 -21.46 19.73
N LYS A 135 2.45 -22.12 20.32
CA LYS A 135 2.40 -23.54 20.69
C LYS A 135 1.32 -23.81 21.74
N ALA A 136 1.19 -22.94 22.74
CA ALA A 136 0.19 -23.09 23.82
C ALA A 136 -1.25 -23.05 23.32
N ILE A 137 -1.52 -22.33 22.22
CA ILE A 137 -2.85 -22.30 21.56
C ILE A 137 -2.97 -23.32 20.41
N ASN A 138 -2.02 -24.25 20.28
CA ASN A 138 -1.94 -25.22 19.20
C ASN A 138 -1.78 -24.57 17.82
N PHE A 139 -1.02 -23.46 17.73
CA PHE A 139 -0.72 -22.70 16.52
C PHE A 139 -1.97 -22.13 15.81
N CYS A 140 -1.86 -21.74 14.56
CA CYS A 140 -2.96 -21.27 13.72
C CYS A 140 -2.74 -21.68 12.27
N LEU A 141 -3.80 -21.61 11.46
CA LEU A 141 -3.80 -21.97 10.03
C LEU A 141 -2.65 -21.34 9.24
N LYS A 142 -2.25 -20.10 9.56
CA LYS A 142 -1.16 -19.43 8.88
C LYS A 142 0.20 -20.10 9.11
N LYS A 143 0.40 -20.70 10.28
CA LYS A 143 1.70 -21.27 10.62
C LYS A 143 1.57 -22.40 11.65
N ASP A 144 1.93 -23.59 11.25
CA ASP A 144 2.08 -24.81 12.05
C ASP A 144 0.78 -25.38 12.64
N GLY A 145 -0.43 -24.84 12.34
CA GLY A 145 -1.73 -25.32 12.79
C GLY A 145 -2.76 -25.41 11.66
N ASP A 146 -3.98 -25.87 11.99
CA ASP A 146 -5.01 -26.21 11.01
C ASP A 146 -6.25 -25.31 11.10
N VAL A 147 -6.34 -24.45 12.13
CA VAL A 147 -7.52 -23.61 12.39
C VAL A 147 -7.17 -22.14 12.32
N CYS A 148 -8.00 -21.35 11.62
CA CYS A 148 -7.96 -19.90 11.70
C CYS A 148 -8.73 -19.43 12.95
N TRP A 149 -8.06 -19.00 14.00
CA TRP A 149 -8.70 -18.59 15.26
C TRP A 149 -9.57 -17.33 15.13
N VAL A 150 -9.39 -16.53 14.07
CA VAL A 150 -10.26 -15.39 13.75
C VAL A 150 -11.59 -15.85 13.17
N ALA A 151 -11.58 -16.91 12.36
CA ALA A 151 -12.75 -17.48 11.69
C ALA A 151 -12.58 -19.00 11.58
N PRO A 152 -12.90 -19.79 12.65
CA PRO A 152 -12.61 -21.23 12.73
C PRO A 152 -13.22 -22.08 11.61
N GLY A 153 -14.33 -21.64 11.01
CA GLY A 153 -14.94 -22.32 9.86
C GLY A 153 -14.36 -21.91 8.50
N SER A 154 -13.33 -21.05 8.44
CA SER A 154 -12.75 -20.58 7.20
C SER A 154 -11.60 -21.50 6.74
N SER A 155 -11.58 -21.79 5.43
CA SER A 155 -10.47 -22.50 4.78
C SER A 155 -9.28 -21.60 4.42
N LYS A 156 -9.43 -20.25 4.53
CA LYS A 156 -8.38 -19.27 4.26
C LYS A 156 -7.95 -18.53 5.54
N CYS A 157 -6.74 -17.98 5.51
CA CYS A 157 -6.24 -17.14 6.57
C CYS A 157 -6.76 -15.69 6.46
N TRP A 158 -7.17 -15.11 7.59
CA TRP A 158 -7.65 -13.74 7.67
C TRP A 158 -6.64 -12.74 8.25
N ALA A 159 -5.35 -13.08 8.26
CA ALA A 159 -4.31 -12.12 8.61
C ALA A 159 -4.32 -10.94 7.62
N VAL A 160 -4.23 -9.72 8.14
CA VAL A 160 -4.44 -8.50 7.34
C VAL A 160 -3.17 -8.03 6.66
N GLN A 161 -3.31 -7.47 5.47
CA GLN A 161 -2.28 -6.68 4.81
C GLN A 161 -2.13 -5.33 5.54
N SER A 162 -0.97 -5.10 6.17
CA SER A 162 -0.74 -3.97 7.08
C SER A 162 0.29 -2.95 6.57
N SER A 163 0.54 -2.92 5.26
CA SER A 163 1.36 -1.88 4.66
C SER A 163 0.59 -0.56 4.54
N ASP A 164 1.23 0.54 4.90
CA ASP A 164 0.70 1.89 4.68
C ASP A 164 0.78 2.29 3.19
N LEU A 165 1.80 1.81 2.47
CA LEU A 165 2.02 2.17 1.06
C LEU A 165 1.14 1.39 0.09
N VAL A 166 0.72 0.17 0.42
CA VAL A 166 -0.10 -0.67 -0.47
C VAL A 166 -1.40 0.04 -0.90
N PRO A 167 -2.24 0.57 0.00
CA PRO A 167 -3.45 1.29 -0.42
C PRO A 167 -3.15 2.48 -1.34
N VAL A 168 -2.05 3.20 -1.09
CA VAL A 168 -1.61 4.33 -1.90
C VAL A 168 -1.19 3.86 -3.30
N MET A 169 -0.35 2.83 -3.41
CA MET A 169 0.13 2.30 -4.69
C MET A 169 -1.02 1.76 -5.54
N VAL A 170 -2.01 1.11 -4.92
CA VAL A 170 -3.22 0.65 -5.61
C VAL A 170 -4.05 1.85 -6.10
N ALA A 171 -4.25 2.86 -5.27
CA ALA A 171 -5.03 4.04 -5.62
C ALA A 171 -4.43 4.83 -6.78
N ILE A 172 -3.10 5.03 -6.79
CA ILE A 172 -2.41 5.76 -7.86
C ILE A 172 -2.20 4.93 -9.14
N GLY A 173 -2.48 3.63 -9.11
CA GLY A 173 -2.31 2.75 -10.26
C GLY A 173 -0.84 2.39 -10.55
N ALA A 174 -0.04 2.18 -9.51
CA ALA A 174 1.34 1.75 -9.65
C ALA A 174 1.45 0.35 -10.28
N LYS A 175 2.56 0.09 -10.98
CA LYS A 175 2.94 -1.22 -11.50
C LYS A 175 4.23 -1.69 -10.85
N LEU A 176 4.34 -2.99 -10.64
CA LEU A 176 5.46 -3.65 -9.98
C LEU A 176 6.23 -4.48 -11.00
N ARG A 177 7.54 -4.27 -11.13
CA ARG A 177 8.43 -5.07 -11.97
C ARG A 177 9.06 -6.18 -11.15
N LEU A 178 8.79 -7.41 -11.55
CA LEU A 178 9.31 -8.64 -10.96
C LEU A 178 10.28 -9.30 -11.93
N VAL A 179 11.41 -9.77 -11.40
CA VAL A 179 12.47 -10.42 -12.18
C VAL A 179 12.82 -11.77 -11.58
N SER A 180 13.02 -12.77 -12.42
CA SER A 180 13.51 -14.11 -12.07
C SER A 180 14.47 -14.62 -13.14
N THR A 181 15.00 -15.82 -12.99
CA THR A 181 15.78 -16.50 -14.04
C THR A 181 14.97 -16.83 -15.28
N LEU A 182 13.62 -16.83 -15.20
CA LEU A 182 12.72 -17.07 -16.32
C LEU A 182 12.35 -15.80 -17.11
N GLY A 183 12.90 -14.64 -16.71
CA GLY A 183 12.61 -13.34 -17.32
C GLY A 183 11.98 -12.36 -16.34
N GLU A 184 11.41 -11.29 -16.90
CA GLU A 184 10.75 -10.23 -16.14
C GLU A 184 9.27 -10.10 -16.51
N ARG A 185 8.47 -9.58 -15.59
CA ARG A 185 7.07 -9.22 -15.83
C ARG A 185 6.65 -8.00 -15.03
N MET A 186 5.68 -7.29 -15.59
CA MET A 186 4.97 -6.21 -14.92
C MET A 186 3.63 -6.70 -14.40
N ILE A 187 3.24 -6.26 -13.21
CA ILE A 187 1.92 -6.51 -12.64
C ILE A 187 1.37 -5.23 -12.01
N ASP A 188 0.08 -4.95 -12.21
CA ASP A 188 -0.58 -3.83 -11.55
C ASP A 188 -0.65 -4.07 -10.03
N ALA A 189 -0.38 -3.04 -9.22
CA ALA A 189 -0.47 -3.15 -7.76
C ALA A 189 -1.86 -3.60 -7.30
N SER A 190 -2.92 -3.19 -7.99
CA SER A 190 -4.30 -3.61 -7.72
C SER A 190 -4.56 -5.10 -7.90
N GLY A 191 -3.79 -5.77 -8.75
CA GLY A 191 -3.90 -7.19 -9.06
C GLY A 191 -2.86 -8.08 -8.34
N PHE A 192 -1.96 -7.49 -7.56
CA PHE A 192 -0.80 -8.19 -6.98
C PHE A 192 -1.10 -8.95 -5.69
N TYR A 193 -2.12 -8.55 -4.96
CA TYR A 193 -2.46 -9.11 -3.64
C TYR A 193 -3.63 -10.09 -3.73
N ASN A 194 -3.50 -11.24 -3.06
CA ASN A 194 -4.57 -12.21 -2.88
C ASN A 194 -5.33 -11.94 -1.58
N ASP A 195 -6.62 -12.31 -1.57
CA ASP A 195 -7.47 -12.24 -0.38
C ASP A 195 -7.29 -13.48 0.52
N ASP A 196 -6.03 -13.84 0.81
CA ASP A 196 -5.62 -14.91 1.73
C ASP A 196 -4.38 -14.49 2.48
N GLY A 197 -4.39 -14.57 3.81
CA GLY A 197 -3.27 -14.16 4.64
C GLY A 197 -2.05 -15.09 4.58
N ILE A 198 -2.13 -16.27 3.96
CA ILE A 198 -1.01 -17.20 3.72
C ILE A 198 -0.43 -16.94 2.34
N ASP A 199 -1.24 -17.11 1.31
CA ASP A 199 -0.87 -16.85 -0.10
C ASP A 199 -1.29 -15.42 -0.50
N TYR A 200 -0.71 -14.42 0.15
CA TYR A 200 -1.14 -13.02 0.05
C TYR A 200 -0.54 -12.25 -1.14
N LEU A 201 0.46 -12.81 -1.85
CA LEU A 201 1.13 -12.17 -2.99
C LEU A 201 1.09 -13.05 -4.22
N LYS A 202 0.73 -12.48 -5.37
CA LYS A 202 0.89 -13.15 -6.68
C LYS A 202 2.32 -13.12 -7.20
N LYS A 203 3.27 -13.20 -6.31
CA LYS A 203 4.70 -13.27 -6.57
C LYS A 203 5.15 -14.72 -6.42
N ARG A 204 5.88 -15.25 -7.41
CA ARG A 204 6.54 -16.55 -7.25
C ARG A 204 7.68 -16.46 -6.25
N PRO A 205 8.04 -17.55 -5.56
CA PRO A 205 9.15 -17.56 -4.60
C PRO A 205 10.49 -17.10 -5.22
N ASP A 206 10.73 -17.40 -6.49
CA ASP A 206 11.94 -17.09 -7.25
C ASP A 206 11.99 -15.65 -7.80
N GLU A 207 10.90 -14.90 -7.70
CA GLU A 207 10.84 -13.52 -8.21
C GLU A 207 11.36 -12.50 -7.22
N LEU A 208 12.15 -11.54 -7.71
CA LEU A 208 12.59 -10.34 -7.00
C LEU A 208 11.77 -9.14 -7.48
N LEU A 209 11.17 -8.38 -6.55
CA LEU A 209 10.64 -7.05 -6.84
C LEU A 209 11.81 -6.09 -7.03
N VAL A 210 11.95 -5.53 -8.22
CA VAL A 210 13.09 -4.66 -8.58
C VAL A 210 12.74 -3.19 -8.47
N ASP A 211 11.63 -2.77 -9.05
CA ASP A 211 11.17 -1.39 -8.98
C ASP A 211 9.64 -1.25 -9.08
N ILE A 212 9.18 -0.07 -8.72
CA ILE A 212 7.79 0.36 -8.74
C ILE A 212 7.66 1.48 -9.78
N HIS A 213 6.79 1.29 -10.75
CA HIS A 213 6.48 2.27 -11.78
C HIS A 213 5.25 3.07 -11.39
N LEU A 214 5.39 4.38 -11.26
CA LEU A 214 4.31 5.30 -10.97
C LEU A 214 3.86 5.98 -12.26
N PRO A 215 2.54 6.15 -12.49
CA PRO A 215 2.03 6.89 -13.64
C PRO A 215 2.35 8.38 -13.52
N ALA A 216 2.19 9.11 -14.62
CA ALA A 216 2.24 10.58 -14.64
C ALA A 216 1.20 11.18 -13.67
N THR A 217 1.53 12.33 -13.09
CA THR A 217 0.71 12.96 -12.04
C THR A 217 -0.48 13.80 -12.54
N ASN A 218 -0.80 13.79 -13.76
CA ASN A 218 -1.82 14.50 -14.55
C ASN A 218 -3.05 15.03 -13.79
N GLY A 219 -2.87 16.01 -12.91
CA GLY A 219 -3.97 16.71 -12.23
C GLY A 219 -4.68 15.93 -11.10
N TRP A 220 -4.18 14.79 -10.67
CA TRP A 220 -4.70 14.07 -9.51
C TRP A 220 -4.42 14.81 -8.19
N ARG A 221 -5.33 14.63 -7.25
CA ARG A 221 -5.14 14.96 -5.83
C ARG A 221 -5.29 13.69 -5.01
N ALA A 222 -4.52 13.58 -3.95
CA ALA A 222 -4.56 12.37 -3.13
C ALA A 222 -4.29 12.66 -1.65
N SER A 223 -4.86 11.82 -0.80
CA SER A 223 -4.60 11.80 0.64
C SER A 223 -4.49 10.38 1.15
N TYR A 224 -3.70 10.19 2.18
CA TYR A 224 -3.63 8.96 2.95
C TYR A 224 -3.87 9.24 4.43
N GLN A 225 -4.81 8.52 5.01
CA GLN A 225 -5.17 8.61 6.43
C GLN A 225 -4.92 7.28 7.13
N LYS A 226 -4.15 7.31 8.22
CA LYS A 226 -3.80 6.12 9.02
C LYS A 226 -4.46 6.14 10.38
N LEU A 227 -5.21 5.10 10.72
CA LEU A 227 -5.63 4.80 12.08
C LEU A 227 -4.65 3.85 12.74
N ARG A 228 -4.11 4.25 13.87
CA ARG A 228 -3.18 3.47 14.71
C ARG A 228 -3.42 3.76 16.19
N ARG A 229 -2.91 2.92 17.06
CA ARG A 229 -3.08 3.06 18.51
C ARG A 229 -2.17 4.14 19.10
N ARG A 230 -0.93 4.19 18.66
CA ARG A 230 0.11 5.13 19.13
C ARG A 230 0.57 6.05 18.01
N GLY A 231 1.22 7.16 18.37
CA GLY A 231 1.74 8.14 17.41
C GLY A 231 2.88 7.64 16.51
N ALA A 232 3.56 6.55 16.88
CA ALA A 232 4.65 5.96 16.13
C ALA A 232 4.70 4.44 16.31
N PHE A 233 5.50 3.75 15.49
CA PHE A 233 5.82 2.33 15.54
C PHE A 233 4.70 1.38 15.09
N ASP A 234 3.44 1.74 15.25
CA ASP A 234 2.31 0.84 14.98
C ASP A 234 2.07 0.63 13.48
N PHE A 235 1.64 -0.59 13.13
CA PHE A 235 0.97 -0.88 11.87
C PHE A 235 -0.40 -0.19 11.82
N PRO A 236 -0.95 0.08 10.62
CA PRO A 236 -2.32 0.55 10.50
C PRO A 236 -3.31 -0.55 10.92
N VAL A 237 -4.29 -0.19 11.72
CA VAL A 237 -5.48 -1.02 11.95
C VAL A 237 -6.58 -0.66 10.96
N LEU A 238 -6.40 0.47 10.28
CA LEU A 238 -7.11 0.93 9.09
C LEU A 238 -6.23 1.97 8.40
N GLY A 239 -6.06 1.84 7.10
CA GLY A 239 -5.52 2.87 6.20
C GLY A 239 -6.57 3.24 5.17
N VAL A 240 -6.68 4.51 4.81
CA VAL A 240 -7.55 4.97 3.72
C VAL A 240 -6.72 5.81 2.75
N ALA A 241 -6.60 5.36 1.51
CA ALA A 241 -6.06 6.15 0.41
C ALA A 241 -7.21 6.65 -0.46
N ALA A 242 -7.30 7.96 -0.65
CA ALA A 242 -8.22 8.61 -1.57
C ALA A 242 -7.43 9.28 -2.69
N TYR A 243 -7.83 9.03 -3.94
CA TYR A 243 -7.22 9.59 -5.14
C TYR A 243 -8.33 10.13 -6.04
N VAL A 244 -8.25 11.40 -6.40
CA VAL A 244 -9.30 12.09 -7.18
C VAL A 244 -8.65 12.88 -8.30
N ARG A 245 -9.20 12.78 -9.51
CA ARG A 245 -8.84 13.60 -10.66
C ARG A 245 -10.06 14.41 -11.08
N TYR A 246 -9.85 15.69 -11.31
CA TYR A 246 -10.86 16.60 -11.81
C TYR A 246 -10.81 16.72 -13.33
N GLU A 247 -11.95 17.07 -13.94
CA GLU A 247 -12.00 17.46 -15.36
C GLU A 247 -11.10 18.67 -15.59
N SER A 248 -10.40 18.70 -16.75
CA SER A 248 -9.62 19.87 -17.14
C SER A 248 -10.56 21.02 -17.52
N ALA A 249 -10.19 22.25 -17.15
CA ALA A 249 -10.98 23.45 -17.47
C ALA A 249 -11.16 23.66 -18.98
N ASP A 250 -10.33 23.04 -19.83
CA ASP A 250 -10.36 23.15 -21.31
C ASP A 250 -11.32 22.15 -21.99
N GLY A 251 -12.06 21.34 -21.23
CA GLY A 251 -12.95 20.27 -21.73
C GLY A 251 -14.41 20.71 -22.01
N ALA A 252 -14.73 21.99 -22.09
CA ALA A 252 -16.02 22.42 -22.58
C ALA A 252 -16.09 22.16 -24.10
N LEU A 253 -16.80 21.07 -24.49
CA LEU A 253 -17.09 20.76 -25.89
C LEU A 253 -17.82 21.95 -26.56
N PRO A 254 -17.43 22.38 -27.77
CA PRO A 254 -18.15 23.41 -28.50
C PRO A 254 -19.37 22.77 -29.18
N HIS A 255 -20.50 22.70 -28.54
CA HIS A 255 -21.76 22.45 -29.20
C HIS A 255 -22.86 23.35 -28.64
N GLY A 256 -23.22 24.37 -29.46
CA GLY A 256 -24.55 24.94 -29.42
C GLY A 256 -24.65 26.45 -29.25
N ARG A 257 -24.67 27.17 -30.41
CA ARG A 257 -25.31 28.44 -30.69
C ARG A 257 -25.07 29.66 -29.81
N ALA A 258 -24.42 30.62 -30.43
CA ALA A 258 -24.33 31.98 -29.98
C ALA A 258 -25.71 32.57 -29.65
N SER A 259 -25.84 33.17 -28.48
CA SER A 259 -26.67 34.34 -28.22
C SER A 259 -25.79 35.35 -27.50
N ASP A 260 -25.54 36.47 -28.22
CA ASP A 260 -24.84 37.63 -27.68
C ASP A 260 -25.57 38.18 -26.47
N THR A 261 -24.89 38.19 -25.31
CA THR A 261 -25.09 39.24 -24.32
C THR A 261 -23.75 39.51 -23.63
N ARG A 262 -23.19 40.66 -23.85
CA ARG A 262 -22.00 41.21 -23.21
C ARG A 262 -22.27 41.35 -21.70
N GLY A 263 -21.54 40.62 -20.94
CA GLY A 263 -21.41 40.77 -19.49
C GLY A 263 -19.99 40.41 -19.08
N SER A 264 -19.14 41.42 -18.88
CA SER A 264 -17.79 41.27 -18.34
C SER A 264 -17.86 40.83 -16.88
N GLY A 265 -17.80 39.53 -16.66
CA GLY A 265 -17.62 38.95 -15.34
C GLY A 265 -16.45 37.99 -15.40
N VAL A 266 -15.28 38.39 -14.88
CA VAL A 266 -14.18 37.49 -14.58
C VAL A 266 -14.69 36.57 -13.49
N GLY A 267 -15.22 35.40 -13.87
CA GLY A 267 -15.65 34.37 -12.95
C GLY A 267 -14.42 33.71 -12.33
N THR A 268 -14.04 34.15 -11.14
CA THR A 268 -13.21 33.35 -10.22
C THR A 268 -14.07 32.19 -9.74
N GLY A 269 -14.18 31.11 -10.53
CA GLY A 269 -14.79 29.89 -10.10
C GLY A 269 -14.06 29.38 -8.85
N SER A 270 -14.74 29.35 -7.71
CA SER A 270 -14.20 28.76 -6.50
C SER A 270 -13.88 27.29 -6.78
N GLY A 271 -12.81 26.76 -6.19
CA GLY A 271 -12.36 25.37 -6.42
C GLY A 271 -13.41 24.29 -6.11
N SER A 272 -14.61 24.68 -5.60
CA SER A 272 -15.74 23.83 -5.24
C SER A 272 -16.56 23.31 -6.43
N ASP A 273 -16.43 23.88 -7.63
CA ASP A 273 -17.31 23.59 -8.78
C ASP A 273 -16.72 22.60 -9.79
N ARG A 274 -15.49 22.11 -9.53
CA ARG A 274 -14.83 21.18 -10.44
C ARG A 274 -15.44 19.79 -10.36
N VAL A 275 -15.84 19.24 -11.50
CA VAL A 275 -16.39 17.89 -11.64
C VAL A 275 -15.26 16.85 -11.50
N VAL A 276 -15.53 15.80 -10.74
CA VAL A 276 -14.62 14.65 -10.57
C VAL A 276 -14.68 13.79 -11.83
N ALA A 277 -13.56 13.70 -12.55
CA ALA A 277 -13.43 12.87 -13.75
C ALA A 277 -13.11 11.41 -13.42
N ASP A 278 -12.37 11.17 -12.33
CA ASP A 278 -12.02 9.83 -11.88
C ASP A 278 -11.70 9.84 -10.36
N ALA A 279 -11.99 8.76 -9.67
CA ALA A 279 -11.69 8.62 -8.25
C ALA A 279 -11.35 7.16 -7.89
N LYS A 280 -10.50 6.99 -6.87
CA LYS A 280 -10.22 5.69 -6.28
C LYS A 280 -10.11 5.82 -4.77
N ILE A 281 -10.85 4.99 -4.06
CA ILE A 281 -10.78 4.86 -2.60
C ILE A 281 -10.36 3.43 -2.27
N VAL A 282 -9.27 3.30 -1.49
CA VAL A 282 -8.69 2.01 -1.14
C VAL A 282 -8.49 1.93 0.37
N LEU A 283 -9.04 0.88 0.98
CA LEU A 283 -8.90 0.59 2.40
C LEU A 283 -7.79 -0.44 2.62
N GLY A 284 -6.91 -0.20 3.58
CA GLY A 284 -5.87 -1.11 4.04
C GLY A 284 -6.05 -1.49 5.50
N GLY A 285 -5.39 -2.54 5.95
CA GLY A 285 -5.39 -2.99 7.35
C GLY A 285 -6.69 -3.66 7.83
N ILE A 286 -7.64 -3.96 6.95
CA ILE A 286 -8.94 -4.54 7.30
C ILE A 286 -9.23 -5.90 6.64
N ALA A 287 -8.40 -6.31 5.69
CA ALA A 287 -8.51 -7.58 4.96
C ALA A 287 -7.12 -8.11 4.59
N PRO A 288 -6.99 -9.37 4.14
CA PRO A 288 -5.72 -9.92 3.66
C PRO A 288 -5.15 -9.19 2.42
N SER A 289 -5.99 -8.50 1.67
CA SER A 289 -5.62 -7.66 0.52
C SER A 289 -6.17 -6.23 0.67
N PRO A 290 -5.63 -5.24 -0.08
CA PRO A 290 -6.21 -3.90 -0.14
C PRO A 290 -7.62 -3.94 -0.72
N VAL A 291 -8.58 -3.28 -0.07
CA VAL A 291 -10.00 -3.28 -0.48
C VAL A 291 -10.29 -2.02 -1.30
N GLN A 292 -10.48 -2.18 -2.60
CA GLN A 292 -10.95 -1.11 -3.46
C GLN A 292 -12.45 -0.91 -3.28
N VAL A 293 -12.88 0.33 -3.03
CA VAL A 293 -14.29 0.68 -2.82
C VAL A 293 -14.82 1.38 -4.07
N ASN A 294 -15.20 0.60 -5.07
CA ASN A 294 -15.68 1.11 -6.36
C ASN A 294 -16.96 1.93 -6.19
N GLU A 295 -17.81 1.54 -5.25
CA GLU A 295 -19.05 2.23 -4.91
C GLU A 295 -18.79 3.66 -4.38
N SER A 296 -17.70 3.86 -3.61
CA SER A 296 -17.25 5.21 -3.19
C SER A 296 -16.80 6.04 -4.39
N ALA A 297 -16.05 5.46 -5.32
CA ALA A 297 -15.61 6.14 -6.53
C ALA A 297 -16.80 6.57 -7.40
N GLN A 298 -17.78 5.67 -7.61
CA GLN A 298 -19.00 5.94 -8.37
C GLN A 298 -19.87 7.05 -7.75
N ALA A 299 -19.86 7.20 -6.42
CA ALA A 299 -20.57 8.28 -5.75
C ALA A 299 -20.00 9.68 -6.09
N LEU A 300 -18.71 9.75 -6.49
CA LEU A 300 -17.96 10.97 -6.76
C LEU A 300 -17.92 11.33 -8.25
N ILE A 301 -17.72 10.34 -9.13
CA ILE A 301 -17.47 10.56 -10.57
C ILE A 301 -18.68 11.24 -11.24
N GLY A 302 -18.39 12.24 -12.09
CA GLY A 302 -19.39 13.03 -12.80
C GLY A 302 -20.08 14.10 -11.96
N LYS A 303 -19.60 14.36 -10.74
CA LYS A 303 -20.19 15.32 -9.80
C LYS A 303 -19.12 16.25 -9.21
N PRO A 304 -19.48 17.43 -8.71
CA PRO A 304 -18.56 18.26 -7.91
C PRO A 304 -18.26 17.53 -6.58
N LEU A 305 -17.02 17.66 -6.10
CA LEU A 305 -16.63 17.11 -4.81
C LEU A 305 -17.12 18.03 -3.68
N ASN A 306 -18.37 17.85 -3.28
CA ASN A 306 -18.99 18.57 -2.18
C ASN A 306 -19.31 17.65 -0.98
N GLU A 307 -19.88 18.21 0.06
CA GLU A 307 -20.15 17.49 1.31
C GLU A 307 -21.06 16.26 1.10
N ASP A 308 -22.13 16.38 0.29
CA ASP A 308 -23.08 15.28 0.04
C ASP A 308 -22.39 14.09 -0.66
N GLN A 309 -21.56 14.36 -1.68
CA GLN A 309 -20.80 13.33 -2.40
C GLN A 309 -19.73 12.70 -1.50
N ILE A 310 -19.07 13.49 -0.66
CA ILE A 310 -18.09 13.00 0.32
C ILE A 310 -18.78 12.09 1.35
N GLN A 311 -19.96 12.47 1.86
CA GLN A 311 -20.74 11.64 2.78
C GLN A 311 -21.20 10.34 2.12
N ALA A 312 -21.71 10.39 0.88
CA ALA A 312 -22.13 9.21 0.14
C ALA A 312 -20.96 8.23 -0.11
N ALA A 313 -19.80 8.76 -0.50
CA ALA A 313 -18.59 7.95 -0.70
C ALA A 313 -18.10 7.31 0.61
N ALA A 314 -18.17 8.03 1.71
CA ALA A 314 -17.77 7.53 3.02
C ALA A 314 -18.73 6.46 3.55
N GLU A 315 -20.04 6.59 3.29
CA GLU A 315 -21.02 5.56 3.63
C GLU A 315 -20.81 4.27 2.82
N ALA A 316 -20.49 4.39 1.53
CA ALA A 316 -20.10 3.24 0.71
C ALA A 316 -18.86 2.52 1.26
N ALA A 317 -17.86 3.27 1.73
CA ALA A 317 -16.67 2.71 2.37
C ALA A 317 -17.03 1.97 3.68
N TYR A 318 -17.93 2.50 4.49
CA TYR A 318 -18.44 1.83 5.69
C TYR A 318 -19.15 0.52 5.36
N ILE A 319 -20.01 0.52 4.35
CA ILE A 319 -20.76 -0.69 3.93
C ILE A 319 -19.78 -1.77 3.45
N LYS A 320 -18.75 -1.38 2.67
CA LYS A 320 -17.76 -2.30 2.11
C LYS A 320 -16.79 -2.85 3.15
N ALA A 321 -16.44 -2.07 4.18
CA ALA A 321 -15.48 -2.46 5.19
C ALA A 321 -16.00 -3.65 6.03
N ARG A 322 -15.20 -4.72 6.09
CA ARG A 322 -15.50 -5.93 6.86
C ARG A 322 -14.31 -6.38 7.70
N PRO A 323 -13.84 -5.53 8.63
CA PRO A 323 -12.76 -5.91 9.53
C PRO A 323 -13.21 -7.08 10.43
N LEU A 324 -12.24 -7.91 10.82
CA LEU A 324 -12.44 -9.02 11.76
C LEU A 324 -11.63 -8.76 13.03
N ASP A 325 -11.83 -9.60 14.05
CA ASP A 325 -11.09 -9.51 15.32
C ASP A 325 -9.69 -10.15 15.20
N ASN A 326 -8.86 -9.54 14.38
CA ASN A 326 -7.51 -10.03 14.02
C ASN A 326 -6.37 -9.05 14.31
N THR A 327 -6.69 -7.82 14.72
CA THR A 327 -5.74 -6.78 15.14
C THR A 327 -6.31 -5.98 16.30
N ASP A 328 -5.62 -4.91 16.73
CA ASP A 328 -6.09 -3.99 17.76
C ASP A 328 -7.46 -3.37 17.44
N PHE A 329 -8.19 -3.04 18.48
CA PHE A 329 -9.54 -2.46 18.48
C PHE A 329 -10.65 -3.40 18.01
N VAL A 330 -11.85 -3.17 18.54
CA VAL A 330 -13.07 -3.93 18.21
C VAL A 330 -13.43 -3.72 16.73
N TYR A 331 -13.76 -4.79 16.05
CA TYR A 331 -14.00 -4.76 14.60
C TYR A 331 -15.19 -3.86 14.20
N GLN A 332 -16.27 -3.78 15.02
CA GLN A 332 -17.39 -2.87 14.75
C GLN A 332 -16.96 -1.40 14.77
N TRP A 333 -16.10 -1.02 15.72
CA TRP A 333 -15.57 0.33 15.79
C TRP A 333 -14.64 0.61 14.60
N ARG A 334 -13.77 -0.33 14.24
CA ARG A 334 -12.91 -0.21 13.04
C ARG A 334 -13.73 -0.02 11.76
N LYS A 335 -14.90 -0.70 11.66
CA LYS A 335 -15.83 -0.50 10.55
C LYS A 335 -16.38 0.92 10.51
N GLN A 336 -16.78 1.50 11.65
CA GLN A 336 -17.22 2.90 11.73
C GLN A 336 -16.09 3.87 11.37
N MET A 337 -14.85 3.56 11.77
CA MET A 337 -13.68 4.37 11.42
C MET A 337 -13.40 4.37 9.91
N ALA A 338 -13.78 3.35 9.16
CA ALA A 338 -13.68 3.37 7.69
C ALA A 338 -14.45 4.55 7.09
N ARG A 339 -15.67 4.84 7.57
CA ARG A 339 -16.43 6.04 7.20
C ARG A 339 -15.69 7.33 7.60
N GLN A 340 -15.29 7.44 8.86
CA GLN A 340 -14.68 8.66 9.39
C GLN A 340 -13.34 9.00 8.71
N TYR A 341 -12.53 7.99 8.43
CA TYR A 341 -11.24 8.18 7.77
C TYR A 341 -11.38 8.40 6.27
N THR A 342 -12.43 7.89 5.63
CA THR A 342 -12.79 8.24 4.25
C THR A 342 -13.24 9.69 4.15
N LEU A 343 -14.09 10.17 5.07
CA LEU A 343 -14.44 11.59 5.19
C LEU A 343 -13.20 12.47 5.31
N ARG A 344 -12.28 12.14 6.22
CA ARG A 344 -11.04 12.89 6.41
C ARG A 344 -10.18 12.91 5.16
N ALA A 345 -9.99 11.77 4.50
CA ALA A 345 -9.18 11.67 3.29
C ALA A 345 -9.78 12.50 2.13
N LEU A 346 -11.09 12.45 1.93
CA LEU A 346 -11.77 13.21 0.87
C LEU A 346 -11.82 14.72 1.17
N ASN A 347 -12.04 15.12 2.43
CA ASN A 347 -11.95 16.52 2.85
C ASN A 347 -10.54 17.10 2.68
N ASP A 348 -9.51 16.29 2.95
CA ASP A 348 -8.13 16.70 2.71
C ASP A 348 -7.87 16.88 1.19
N VAL A 349 -8.33 15.94 0.34
CA VAL A 349 -8.30 16.10 -1.12
C VAL A 349 -9.05 17.34 -1.58
N HIS A 350 -10.24 17.60 -1.03
CA HIS A 350 -11.04 18.79 -1.36
C HIS A 350 -10.30 20.08 -1.01
N SER A 351 -9.68 20.16 0.16
CA SER A 351 -8.91 21.33 0.61
C SER A 351 -7.68 21.62 -0.26
N GLN A 352 -7.09 20.60 -0.90
CA GLN A 352 -5.99 20.76 -1.85
C GLN A 352 -6.45 21.41 -3.19
N SER A 353 -7.74 21.42 -3.48
CA SER A 353 -8.28 21.97 -4.73
C SER A 353 -8.36 23.49 -4.74
N GLY A 354 -8.27 24.13 -3.58
CA GLY A 354 -8.27 25.58 -3.42
C GLY A 354 -6.86 26.22 -3.44
N ARG A 355 -5.82 25.40 -3.55
CA ARG A 355 -4.40 25.82 -3.68
C ARG A 355 -3.92 25.55 -5.10
#